data_2c26d2645b69999d45912173bf4b675e
#
_entry.id   2c26d2645b69999d45912173bf4b675e
#
_cell.length_a   1.000
_cell.length_b   1.000
_cell.length_c   1.000
_cell.angle_alpha   90.00
_cell.angle_beta   90.00
_cell.angle_gamma   90.00
#
_symmetry.space_group_name_H-M   'P 1'
#
loop_
_entity.id
_entity.type
_entity.pdbx_description
1 polymer ?
#
loop_
_entity_poly.entity_id
_entity_poly.type
_entity_poly.pdbx_seq_one_letter_code
_entity_poly.pdbx_strand_id
1 'polypeptide(L)'
;MTLAAAVVLSANPAYAQAEGAKVYAAQKCSMCHSIAGVGNKKLPLDGVGTKLTADQIREWIVAPVEAAKKANSTAKPAMRAYPKLEKADLDALVGYMKSLTK
;
A
#
# COMPACT_ATOMS: atom_id res chain seq x y z
N MET A 1 28.96 -14.57 -29.03
CA MET A 1 27.85 -13.64 -29.04
C MET A 1 27.11 -13.79 -27.74
N THR A 2 27.48 -12.98 -26.83
CA THR A 2 26.78 -12.88 -25.58
C THR A 2 25.48 -12.17 -25.83
N LEU A 3 24.41 -12.90 -25.88
CA LEU A 3 23.16 -12.37 -25.48
C LEU A 3 23.29 -11.94 -24.04
N ALA A 4 23.61 -10.68 -23.87
CA ALA A 4 23.19 -10.05 -22.66
C ALA A 4 21.67 -10.26 -22.64
N ALA A 5 21.23 -11.30 -22.01
CA ALA A 5 19.90 -11.33 -21.51
C ALA A 5 19.81 -10.04 -20.73
N ALA A 6 19.17 -9.05 -21.33
CA ALA A 6 18.69 -7.97 -20.53
C ALA A 6 17.85 -8.67 -19.47
N VAL A 7 18.45 -8.85 -18.32
CA VAL A 7 17.68 -9.08 -17.13
C VAL A 7 16.92 -7.79 -16.99
N VAL A 8 15.80 -7.75 -17.68
CA VAL A 8 14.81 -6.80 -17.35
C VAL A 8 14.43 -7.21 -15.94
N LEU A 9 15.05 -6.54 -14.98
CA LEU A 9 14.52 -6.46 -13.64
C LEU A 9 13.25 -5.61 -13.73
N SER A 10 12.38 -6.00 -14.63
CA SER A 10 11.01 -5.56 -14.54
C SER A 10 10.49 -6.20 -13.27
N ALA A 11 10.10 -5.38 -12.34
CA ALA A 11 9.40 -5.83 -11.18
C ALA A 11 8.29 -6.76 -11.66
N ASN A 12 8.47 -8.06 -11.50
CA ASN A 12 7.39 -9.01 -11.67
C ASN A 12 6.28 -8.54 -10.76
N PRO A 13 5.05 -8.23 -11.25
CA PRO A 13 3.95 -7.77 -10.42
C PRO A 13 3.70 -8.68 -9.23
N ALA A 14 3.86 -10.00 -9.38
CA ALA A 14 3.69 -10.94 -8.28
C ALA A 14 4.76 -10.75 -7.20
N TYR A 15 6.01 -10.45 -7.59
CA TYR A 15 7.08 -10.15 -6.64
C TYR A 15 6.81 -8.85 -5.87
N ALA A 16 6.41 -7.80 -6.58
CA ALA A 16 6.07 -6.52 -5.96
C ALA A 16 4.91 -6.67 -4.98
N GLN A 17 3.89 -7.45 -5.32
CA GLN A 17 2.77 -7.75 -4.42
C GLN A 17 3.22 -8.52 -3.19
N ALA A 18 4.10 -9.50 -3.35
CA ALA A 18 4.62 -10.28 -2.24
C ALA A 18 5.42 -9.41 -1.26
N GLU A 19 6.27 -8.52 -1.78
CA GLU A 19 7.04 -7.59 -0.95
C GLU A 19 6.15 -6.59 -0.24
N GLY A 20 5.15 -6.04 -0.95
CA GLY A 20 4.16 -5.13 -0.35
C GLY A 20 3.35 -5.80 0.73
N ALA A 21 2.95 -7.06 0.54
CA ALA A 21 2.24 -7.83 1.54
C ALA A 21 3.09 -8.05 2.80
N LYS A 22 4.38 -8.26 2.67
CA LYS A 22 5.31 -8.37 3.80
C LYS A 22 5.39 -7.06 4.58
N VAL A 23 5.48 -5.93 3.89
CA VAL A 23 5.49 -4.61 4.54
C VAL A 23 4.16 -4.38 5.26
N TYR A 24 3.05 -4.70 4.62
CA TYR A 24 1.71 -4.62 5.20
C TYR A 24 1.64 -5.39 6.52
N ALA A 25 2.14 -6.62 6.53
CA ALA A 25 2.16 -7.44 7.74
C ALA A 25 3.12 -6.89 8.81
N ALA A 26 4.31 -6.47 8.40
CA ALA A 26 5.33 -5.95 9.31
C ALA A 26 4.86 -4.66 10.00
N GLN A 27 4.12 -3.81 9.29
CA GLN A 27 3.59 -2.56 9.84
C GLN A 27 2.25 -2.75 10.56
N LYS A 28 1.75 -3.98 10.63
CA LYS A 28 0.49 -4.32 11.33
C LYS A 28 -0.72 -3.54 10.83
N CYS A 29 -0.77 -3.33 9.53
CA CYS A 29 -1.88 -2.60 8.90
C CYS A 29 -3.23 -3.31 9.13
N SER A 30 -3.21 -4.64 9.28
CA SER A 30 -4.41 -5.44 9.53
C SER A 30 -5.06 -5.19 10.88
N MET A 31 -4.41 -4.46 11.78
CA MET A 31 -5.04 -4.06 13.05
C MET A 31 -6.20 -3.09 12.82
N CYS A 32 -6.13 -2.31 11.75
CA CYS A 32 -7.16 -1.32 11.39
C CYS A 32 -7.86 -1.64 10.06
N HIS A 33 -7.25 -2.42 9.20
CA HIS A 33 -7.74 -2.68 7.86
C HIS A 33 -7.95 -4.16 7.60
N SER A 34 -8.78 -4.46 6.60
CA SER A 34 -8.92 -5.82 6.08
C SER A 34 -8.65 -5.83 4.56
N ILE A 35 -8.20 -6.98 4.08
CA ILE A 35 -8.07 -7.30 2.66
C ILE A 35 -8.69 -8.67 2.46
N ALA A 36 -9.63 -8.79 1.55
CA ALA A 36 -10.35 -10.04 1.27
C ALA A 36 -10.92 -10.69 2.55
N GLY A 37 -11.41 -9.86 3.47
CA GLY A 37 -12.00 -10.32 4.72
C GLY A 37 -11.01 -10.67 5.82
N VAL A 38 -9.71 -10.56 5.59
CA VAL A 38 -8.67 -10.85 6.58
C VAL A 38 -8.21 -9.56 7.25
N GLY A 39 -8.30 -9.50 8.57
CA GLY A 39 -7.94 -8.33 9.36
C GLY A 39 -9.16 -7.65 9.95
N ASN A 40 -9.01 -6.39 10.33
CA ASN A 40 -10.09 -5.61 10.90
C ASN A 40 -11.04 -5.11 9.81
N LYS A 41 -12.26 -5.61 9.82
CA LYS A 41 -13.26 -5.36 8.77
C LYS A 41 -13.89 -3.98 8.82
N LYS A 42 -13.54 -3.13 9.78
CA LYS A 42 -14.05 -1.77 9.89
C LYS A 42 -13.64 -0.88 8.72
N LEU A 43 -12.41 -1.06 8.22
CA LEU A 43 -11.83 -0.24 7.16
C LEU A 43 -11.22 -1.14 6.10
N PRO A 44 -12.06 -1.75 5.24
CA PRO A 44 -11.55 -2.61 4.16
C PRO A 44 -10.72 -1.80 3.16
N LEU A 45 -9.62 -2.40 2.70
CA LEU A 45 -8.79 -1.83 1.64
C LEU A 45 -9.12 -2.42 0.27
N ASP A 46 -10.12 -3.29 0.22
CA ASP A 46 -10.56 -3.92 -1.02
C ASP A 46 -10.96 -2.84 -2.03
N GLY A 47 -10.41 -2.93 -3.24
CA GLY A 47 -10.69 -1.97 -4.29
C GLY A 47 -9.98 -0.63 -4.17
N VAL A 48 -9.13 -0.43 -3.18
CA VAL A 48 -8.44 0.87 -2.97
C VAL A 48 -7.59 1.26 -4.18
N GLY A 49 -7.06 0.27 -4.90
CA GLY A 49 -6.24 0.51 -6.09
C GLY A 49 -7.00 1.16 -7.24
N THR A 50 -8.32 1.06 -7.28
CA THR A 50 -9.15 1.76 -8.27
C THR A 50 -9.70 3.08 -7.76
N LYS A 51 -9.73 3.26 -6.45
CA LYS A 51 -10.32 4.46 -5.82
C LYS A 51 -9.31 5.58 -5.65
N LEU A 52 -8.05 5.25 -5.42
CA LEU A 52 -6.99 6.21 -5.13
C LEU A 52 -5.84 6.06 -6.11
N THR A 53 -5.19 7.17 -6.43
CA THR A 53 -3.94 7.16 -7.20
C THR A 53 -2.80 6.67 -6.30
N ALA A 54 -1.68 6.28 -6.93
CA ALA A 54 -0.49 5.90 -6.18
C ALA A 54 -0.01 7.01 -5.25
N ASP A 55 -0.06 8.27 -5.71
CA ASP A 55 0.33 9.43 -4.90
C ASP A 55 -0.58 9.62 -3.70
N GLN A 56 -1.88 9.44 -3.89
CA GLN A 56 -2.85 9.52 -2.79
C GLN A 56 -2.62 8.40 -1.76
N ILE A 57 -2.36 7.19 -2.22
CA ILE A 57 -2.05 6.06 -1.32
C ILE A 57 -0.78 6.35 -0.53
N ARG A 58 0.25 6.86 -1.21
CA ARG A 58 1.52 7.26 -0.56
C ARG A 58 1.28 8.28 0.53
N GLU A 59 0.49 9.31 0.23
CA GLU A 59 0.17 10.36 1.21
C GLU A 59 -0.56 9.78 2.43
N TRP A 60 -1.52 8.87 2.23
CA TRP A 60 -2.20 8.22 3.35
C TRP A 60 -1.23 7.47 4.27
N ILE A 61 -0.18 6.88 3.71
CA ILE A 61 0.80 6.13 4.50
C ILE A 61 1.74 7.06 5.26
N VAL A 62 2.29 8.08 4.60
CA VAL A 62 3.32 8.94 5.21
C VAL A 62 2.75 10.15 5.93
N ALA A 63 1.60 10.66 5.50
CA ALA A 63 0.99 11.88 6.04
C ALA A 63 -0.54 11.73 6.11
N PRO A 64 -1.05 10.79 6.90
CA PRO A 64 -2.49 10.48 6.92
C PRO A 64 -3.35 11.64 7.39
N VAL A 65 -2.84 12.54 8.23
CA VAL A 65 -3.60 13.72 8.68
C VAL A 65 -3.94 14.62 7.49
N GLU A 66 -2.95 14.88 6.63
CA GLU A 66 -3.16 15.68 5.43
C GLU A 66 -4.06 14.97 4.43
N ALA A 67 -3.85 13.66 4.24
CA ALA A 67 -4.69 12.86 3.35
C ALA A 67 -6.15 12.85 3.84
N ALA A 68 -6.37 12.68 5.12
CA ALA A 68 -7.71 12.69 5.72
C ALA A 68 -8.42 14.04 5.51
N LYS A 69 -7.69 15.14 5.66
CA LYS A 69 -8.25 16.48 5.40
C LYS A 69 -8.69 16.62 3.95
N LYS A 70 -7.85 16.21 3.01
CA LYS A 70 -8.18 16.27 1.58
C LYS A 70 -9.37 15.42 1.21
N ALA A 71 -9.51 14.27 1.86
CA ALA A 71 -10.59 13.34 1.61
C ALA A 71 -11.84 13.62 2.45
N ASN A 72 -11.82 14.62 3.31
CA ASN A 72 -12.90 14.88 4.28
C ASN A 72 -13.24 13.64 5.11
N SER A 73 -12.22 12.86 5.48
CA SER A 73 -12.42 11.64 6.24
C SER A 73 -12.66 11.93 7.72
N THR A 74 -13.66 11.29 8.28
CA THR A 74 -13.98 11.35 9.72
C THR A 74 -13.73 10.00 10.40
N ALA A 75 -13.07 9.07 9.72
CA ALA A 75 -12.80 7.74 10.27
C ALA A 75 -11.99 7.81 11.57
N LYS A 76 -12.35 6.98 12.51
CA LYS A 76 -11.73 6.88 13.84
C LYS A 76 -11.37 5.42 14.14
N PRO A 77 -10.23 5.18 14.79
CA PRO A 77 -9.17 6.12 15.12
C PRO A 77 -8.45 6.63 13.89
N ALA A 78 -7.75 7.76 14.00
CA ALA A 78 -6.95 8.30 12.91
C ALA A 78 -5.82 7.32 12.54
N MET A 79 -5.53 7.22 11.25
CA MET A 79 -4.45 6.36 10.77
C MET A 79 -3.10 6.84 11.31
N ARG A 80 -2.25 5.89 11.71
CA ARG A 80 -0.88 6.18 12.14
C ARG A 80 -0.03 6.57 10.92
N ALA A 81 0.83 7.56 11.09
CA ALA A 81 1.78 7.96 10.05
C ALA A 81 3.01 7.04 10.03
N TYR A 82 3.54 6.82 8.85
CA TYR A 82 4.76 6.04 8.62
C TYR A 82 5.77 6.87 7.82
N PRO A 83 6.23 8.03 8.35
CA PRO A 83 7.08 8.93 7.59
C PRO A 83 8.52 8.42 7.42
N LYS A 84 8.91 7.40 8.19
CA LYS A 84 10.27 6.85 8.20
C LYS A 84 10.39 5.52 7.47
N LEU A 85 9.36 5.05 6.79
CA LEU A 85 9.48 3.86 5.95
C LEU A 85 10.55 4.08 4.89
N GLU A 86 11.42 3.10 4.72
CA GLU A 86 12.39 3.12 3.62
C GLU A 86 11.65 3.21 2.29
N LYS A 87 12.27 3.90 1.34
CA LYS A 87 11.67 4.12 0.02
C LYS A 87 11.24 2.82 -0.64
N ALA A 88 12.09 1.78 -0.58
CA ALA A 88 11.77 0.48 -1.18
C ALA A 88 10.52 -0.14 -0.54
N ASP A 89 10.40 -0.08 0.78
CA ASP A 89 9.26 -0.60 1.50
C ASP A 89 7.99 0.21 1.21
N LEU A 90 8.12 1.51 1.17
CA LEU A 90 6.99 2.39 0.85
C LEU A 90 6.50 2.13 -0.58
N ASP A 91 7.43 2.04 -1.54
CA ASP A 91 7.08 1.77 -2.94
C ASP A 91 6.41 0.40 -3.08
N ALA A 92 6.90 -0.62 -2.37
CA ALA A 92 6.31 -1.95 -2.38
C ALA A 92 4.90 -1.94 -1.79
N LEU A 93 4.69 -1.23 -0.69
CA LEU A 93 3.38 -1.12 -0.05
C LEU A 93 2.39 -0.38 -0.96
N VAL A 94 2.80 0.73 -1.57
CA VAL A 94 1.97 1.47 -2.52
C VAL A 94 1.59 0.58 -3.70
N GLY A 95 2.55 -0.15 -4.25
CA GLY A 95 2.30 -1.10 -5.35
C GLY A 95 1.30 -2.18 -4.97
N TYR A 96 1.43 -2.72 -3.75
CA TYR A 96 0.49 -3.71 -3.22
C TYR A 96 -0.93 -3.12 -3.14
N MET A 97 -1.07 -1.92 -2.58
CA MET A 97 -2.37 -1.25 -2.50
C MET A 97 -2.96 -1.00 -3.87
N LYS A 98 -2.15 -0.56 -4.84
CA LYS A 98 -2.61 -0.34 -6.22
C LYS A 98 -3.10 -1.63 -6.88
N SER A 99 -2.59 -2.77 -6.45
CA SER A 99 -3.02 -4.08 -6.98
C SER A 99 -4.40 -4.50 -6.46
N LEU A 100 -4.90 -3.87 -5.41
CA LEU A 100 -6.20 -4.19 -4.80
C LEU A 100 -7.32 -3.52 -5.60
N THR A 101 -7.77 -4.19 -6.64
CA THR A 101 -8.76 -3.66 -7.59
C THR A 101 -10.17 -4.22 -7.39
N LYS A 102 -10.32 -5.11 -6.45
CA LYS A 102 -11.62 -5.74 -6.14
C LYS A 102 -12.01 -5.57 -4.70
#